data_a81dfd9c197e230eac218bfb7fe8a775
#
_entry.id   a81dfd9c197e230eac218bfb7fe8a775
#
_cell.length_a   1.000
_cell.length_b   1.000
_cell.length_c   1.000
_cell.angle_alpha   90.00
_cell.angle_beta   90.00
_cell.angle_gamma   90.00
#
_symmetry.space_group_name_H-M   'P 1'
#
loop_
_entity.id
_entity.type
_entity.pdbx_description
1 polymer ?
#
loop_
_entity_poly.entity_id
_entity_poly.type
_entity_poly.pdbx_seq_one_letter_code
_entity_poly.pdbx_strand_id
1 'polypeptide(L)'
;MHSTPPSRKFSLRLQDTVGRIWLADDYMPQDGFAPTEQWLPGQPATDLRGVQLPSDMPPGRYQLTLRLYDAATGIPVETPSGPDVTLAALAISAAPNASDPAALQMGEEVDVALGGGLRLLGTDMTPAPLRVGREGTLSLWWRVDEKPVRASRVRIQILDRR
;
A
#
# COMPACT_ATOMS: atom_id res chain seq x y z
N MET A 1 -29.49 32.64 3.75
CA MET A 1 -28.03 32.71 3.58
C MET A 1 -27.53 31.29 3.36
N HIS A 2 -27.03 30.97 2.17
CA HIS A 2 -26.39 29.67 1.93
C HIS A 2 -24.97 29.79 2.46
N SER A 3 -24.65 29.09 3.54
CA SER A 3 -23.27 29.01 3.99
C SER A 3 -22.46 28.19 2.98
N THR A 4 -21.34 28.70 2.55
CA THR A 4 -20.37 27.95 1.74
C THR A 4 -19.99 26.66 2.49
N PRO A 5 -20.00 25.49 1.84
CA PRO A 5 -19.53 24.27 2.47
C PRO A 5 -18.09 24.43 2.95
N PRO A 6 -17.71 23.81 4.06
CA PRO A 6 -16.33 23.88 4.54
C PRO A 6 -15.39 23.11 3.61
N SER A 7 -14.12 23.55 3.58
CA SER A 7 -13.05 22.85 2.86
C SER A 7 -12.76 21.50 3.50
N ARG A 8 -12.76 20.43 2.71
CA ARG A 8 -12.52 19.06 3.17
C ARG A 8 -11.40 18.42 2.40
N LYS A 9 -10.54 17.71 3.12
CA LYS A 9 -9.60 16.73 2.57
C LYS A 9 -10.15 15.34 2.75
N PHE A 10 -9.85 14.48 1.81
CA PHE A 10 -10.21 13.08 1.81
C PHE A 10 -8.96 12.24 2.08
N SER A 11 -9.13 11.16 2.82
CA SER A 11 -8.10 10.16 3.06
C SER A 11 -8.67 8.81 2.68
N LEU A 12 -8.21 8.27 1.56
CA LEU A 12 -8.55 6.93 1.12
C LEU A 12 -7.55 5.95 1.75
N ARG A 13 -8.05 4.94 2.46
CA ARG A 13 -7.22 3.99 3.19
C ARG A 13 -7.57 2.57 2.82
N LEU A 14 -6.55 1.74 2.68
CA LEU A 14 -6.70 0.31 2.52
C LEU A 14 -6.04 -0.38 3.70
N GLN A 15 -6.84 -1.13 4.46
CA GLN A 15 -6.38 -1.82 5.66
C GLN A 15 -6.73 -3.30 5.63
N ASP A 16 -5.88 -4.13 6.24
CA ASP A 16 -6.13 -5.54 6.40
C ASP A 16 -7.06 -5.85 7.58
N THR A 17 -7.35 -7.14 7.79
CA THR A 17 -8.25 -7.61 8.84
C THR A 17 -7.73 -7.41 10.27
N VAL A 18 -6.43 -7.10 10.43
CA VAL A 18 -5.82 -6.79 11.74
C VAL A 18 -5.63 -5.28 11.94
N GLY A 19 -6.13 -4.45 11.01
CA GLY A 19 -6.10 -3.01 11.10
C GLY A 19 -4.81 -2.35 10.62
N ARG A 20 -3.89 -3.10 9.98
CA ARG A 20 -2.69 -2.52 9.36
C ARG A 20 -3.09 -1.77 8.10
N ILE A 21 -2.66 -0.53 8.00
CA ILE A 21 -2.85 0.32 6.82
C ILE A 21 -1.75 -0.01 5.81
N TRP A 22 -2.15 -0.42 4.60
CA TRP A 22 -1.27 -0.72 3.46
C TRP A 22 -1.18 0.43 2.47
N LEU A 23 -2.24 1.24 2.42
CA LEU A 23 -2.31 2.45 1.62
C LEU A 23 -3.00 3.54 2.42
N ALA A 24 -2.46 4.74 2.38
CA ALA A 24 -3.12 5.97 2.80
C ALA A 24 -2.85 7.03 1.75
N ASP A 25 -3.91 7.54 1.14
CA ASP A 25 -3.85 8.57 0.10
C ASP A 25 -4.72 9.75 0.52
N ASP A 26 -4.07 10.84 0.91
CA ASP A 26 -4.71 12.06 1.35
C ASP A 26 -4.77 13.06 0.19
N TYR A 27 -5.98 13.50 -0.16
CA TYR A 27 -6.18 14.33 -1.34
C TYR A 27 -7.33 15.32 -1.20
N MET A 28 -7.37 16.29 -2.11
CA MET A 28 -8.53 17.16 -2.35
C MET A 28 -9.33 16.60 -3.52
N PRO A 29 -10.68 16.71 -3.52
CA PRO A 29 -11.49 16.22 -4.63
C PRO A 29 -10.99 16.72 -5.98
N GLN A 30 -10.90 15.81 -6.97
CA GLN A 30 -10.36 16.06 -8.30
C GLN A 30 -8.99 16.76 -8.27
N ASP A 31 -8.09 16.31 -7.35
CA ASP A 31 -6.76 16.90 -7.15
C ASP A 31 -6.78 18.43 -6.90
N GLY A 32 -7.85 18.93 -6.28
CA GLY A 32 -8.04 20.33 -5.94
C GLY A 32 -8.76 21.18 -7.01
N PHE A 33 -9.11 20.60 -8.16
CA PHE A 33 -9.85 21.32 -9.21
C PHE A 33 -11.34 21.49 -8.88
N ALA A 34 -11.91 20.66 -8.00
CA ALA A 34 -13.28 20.77 -7.53
C ALA A 34 -13.37 20.66 -6.01
N PRO A 35 -12.82 21.62 -5.27
CA PRO A 35 -12.81 21.58 -3.81
C PRO A 35 -14.25 21.65 -3.26
N THR A 36 -14.46 21.07 -2.08
CA THR A 36 -15.81 20.91 -1.49
C THR A 36 -16.55 22.23 -1.29
N GLU A 37 -15.84 23.36 -1.16
CA GLU A 37 -16.41 24.70 -1.05
C GLU A 37 -17.19 25.14 -2.29
N GLN A 38 -16.92 24.52 -3.44
CA GLN A 38 -17.60 24.79 -4.71
C GLN A 38 -18.81 23.87 -4.93
N TRP A 39 -19.02 22.89 -4.06
CA TRP A 39 -20.12 21.95 -4.22
C TRP A 39 -21.45 22.59 -3.87
N LEU A 40 -22.43 22.35 -4.70
CA LEU A 40 -23.78 22.94 -4.51
C LEU A 40 -24.63 22.00 -3.65
N PRO A 41 -25.31 22.53 -2.62
CA PRO A 41 -26.23 21.75 -1.80
C PRO A 41 -27.26 21.00 -2.63
N GLY A 42 -27.43 19.70 -2.37
CA GLY A 42 -28.39 18.85 -3.07
C GLY A 42 -27.97 18.39 -4.47
N GLN A 43 -26.80 18.78 -4.94
CA GLN A 43 -26.27 18.31 -6.21
C GLN A 43 -25.20 17.22 -5.96
N PRO A 44 -25.24 16.08 -6.68
CA PRO A 44 -24.19 15.08 -6.60
C PRO A 44 -22.90 15.63 -7.21
N ALA A 45 -21.76 15.37 -6.55
CA ALA A 45 -20.44 15.58 -7.09
C ALA A 45 -19.78 14.23 -7.36
N THR A 46 -19.09 14.11 -8.50
CA THR A 46 -18.36 12.90 -8.86
C THR A 46 -16.87 13.15 -8.70
N ASP A 47 -16.20 12.25 -7.96
CA ASP A 47 -14.76 12.23 -7.83
C ASP A 47 -14.24 10.88 -8.34
N LEU A 48 -13.36 10.90 -9.33
CA LEU A 48 -12.73 9.71 -9.91
C LEU A 48 -11.28 9.65 -9.46
N ARG A 49 -10.94 8.58 -8.78
CA ARG A 49 -9.60 8.39 -8.23
C ARG A 49 -9.00 7.05 -8.64
N GLY A 50 -7.82 7.09 -9.23
CA GLY A 50 -6.98 5.91 -9.43
C GLY A 50 -6.21 5.60 -8.15
N VAL A 51 -6.19 4.33 -7.75
CA VAL A 51 -5.46 3.86 -6.58
C VAL A 51 -4.43 2.84 -7.03
N GLN A 52 -3.15 3.13 -6.77
CA GLN A 52 -2.07 2.18 -7.03
C GLN A 52 -1.83 1.33 -5.79
N LEU A 53 -2.03 0.03 -5.90
CA LEU A 53 -1.74 -0.89 -4.81
C LEU A 53 -0.23 -1.10 -4.68
N PRO A 54 0.30 -1.17 -3.44
CA PRO A 54 1.70 -1.53 -3.21
C PRO A 54 2.02 -2.90 -3.81
N SER A 55 3.17 -3.01 -4.48
CA SER A 55 3.59 -4.25 -5.14
C SER A 55 3.91 -5.39 -4.15
N ASP A 56 4.25 -5.04 -2.92
CA ASP A 56 4.54 -5.95 -1.81
C ASP A 56 3.31 -6.32 -0.97
N MET A 57 2.13 -5.91 -1.43
CA MET A 57 0.90 -6.16 -0.72
C MET A 57 0.53 -7.66 -0.78
N PRO A 58 0.42 -8.37 0.35
CA PRO A 58 0.13 -9.78 0.34
C PRO A 58 -1.29 -10.08 -0.12
N PRO A 59 -1.54 -11.25 -0.71
CA PRO A 59 -2.89 -11.72 -0.96
C PRO A 59 -3.70 -11.80 0.34
N GLY A 60 -4.96 -11.38 0.29
CA GLY A 60 -5.79 -11.35 1.49
C GLY A 60 -7.08 -10.56 1.34
N ARG A 61 -7.75 -10.38 2.47
CA ARG A 61 -8.95 -9.54 2.56
C ARG A 61 -8.59 -8.18 3.14
N TYR A 62 -9.13 -7.14 2.53
CA TYR A 62 -8.87 -5.75 2.87
C TYR A 62 -10.17 -4.96 2.92
N GLN A 63 -10.15 -3.89 3.69
CA GLN A 63 -11.23 -2.89 3.70
C GLN A 63 -10.70 -1.59 3.11
N LEU A 64 -11.45 -1.08 2.13
CA LEU A 64 -11.27 0.27 1.62
C LEU A 64 -12.15 1.20 2.42
N THR A 65 -11.55 2.18 3.08
CA THR A 65 -12.25 3.17 3.89
C THR A 65 -11.94 4.58 3.42
N LEU A 66 -12.89 5.48 3.64
CA LEU A 66 -12.74 6.91 3.38
C LEU A 66 -12.89 7.66 4.70
N ARG A 67 -11.96 8.58 4.96
CA ARG A 67 -12.04 9.54 6.06
C ARG A 67 -12.02 10.95 5.51
N LEU A 68 -12.86 11.79 6.05
CA LEU A 68 -12.87 13.21 5.73
C LEU A 68 -12.23 13.99 6.86
N TYR A 69 -11.48 15.02 6.50
CA TYR A 69 -10.88 15.96 7.45
C TYR A 69 -11.31 17.38 7.11
N ASP A 70 -11.39 18.21 8.12
CA ASP A 70 -11.38 19.64 7.93
C ASP A 70 -10.01 20.07 7.39
N ALA A 71 -9.98 20.72 6.24
CA ALA A 71 -8.73 21.02 5.54
C ALA A 71 -7.83 22.01 6.29
N ALA A 72 -8.43 22.88 7.12
CA ALA A 72 -7.68 23.88 7.89
C ALA A 72 -7.13 23.33 9.21
N THR A 73 -7.92 22.49 9.89
CA THR A 73 -7.59 22.01 11.23
C THR A 73 -7.02 20.59 11.26
N GLY A 74 -7.23 19.80 10.19
CA GLY A 74 -6.88 18.38 10.15
C GLY A 74 -7.74 17.51 11.08
N ILE A 75 -8.83 18.05 11.64
CA ILE A 75 -9.72 17.30 12.52
C ILE A 75 -10.63 16.39 11.64
N PRO A 76 -10.73 15.09 11.98
CA PRO A 76 -11.67 14.20 11.27
C PRO A 76 -13.12 14.69 11.39
N VAL A 77 -13.88 14.49 10.34
CA VAL A 77 -15.32 14.71 10.33
C VAL A 77 -16.01 13.46 10.86
N GLU A 78 -16.73 13.60 11.94
CA GLU A 78 -17.51 12.50 12.50
C GLU A 78 -18.72 12.17 11.65
N THR A 79 -18.96 10.87 11.46
CA THR A 79 -20.17 10.33 10.85
C THR A 79 -20.93 9.50 11.88
N PRO A 80 -22.19 9.12 11.62
CA PRO A 80 -22.92 8.21 12.52
C PRO A 80 -22.24 6.87 12.78
N SER A 81 -21.34 6.46 11.88
CA SER A 81 -20.55 5.21 11.98
C SER A 81 -19.12 5.42 12.48
N GLY A 82 -18.79 6.62 12.98
CA GLY A 82 -17.44 7.03 13.34
C GLY A 82 -16.74 7.82 12.23
N PRO A 83 -15.43 8.11 12.38
CA PRO A 83 -14.70 8.95 11.41
C PRO A 83 -14.40 8.25 10.08
N ASP A 84 -14.48 6.92 10.03
CA ASP A 84 -14.18 6.12 8.83
C ASP A 84 -15.46 5.55 8.21
N VAL A 85 -15.62 5.78 6.92
CA VAL A 85 -16.69 5.19 6.12
C VAL A 85 -16.13 4.04 5.31
N THR A 86 -16.61 2.82 5.54
CA THR A 86 -16.21 1.67 4.74
C THR A 86 -16.87 1.77 3.36
N LEU A 87 -16.06 1.83 2.31
CA LEU A 87 -16.51 1.90 0.92
C LEU A 87 -16.69 0.51 0.31
N ALA A 88 -15.74 -0.39 0.56
CA ALA A 88 -15.74 -1.74 -0.01
C ALA A 88 -14.89 -2.71 0.81
N ALA A 89 -15.25 -3.99 0.72
CA ALA A 89 -14.37 -5.10 1.07
C ALA A 89 -13.73 -5.64 -0.21
N LEU A 90 -12.40 -5.75 -0.22
CA LEU A 90 -11.62 -6.18 -1.36
C LEU A 90 -10.93 -7.51 -1.05
N ALA A 91 -10.87 -8.39 -2.04
CA ALA A 91 -10.02 -9.58 -2.01
C ALA A 91 -8.89 -9.38 -3.01
N ILE A 92 -7.66 -9.39 -2.51
CA ILE A 92 -6.47 -9.36 -3.35
C ILE A 92 -5.98 -10.79 -3.50
N SER A 93 -5.92 -11.24 -4.74
CA SER A 93 -5.43 -12.58 -5.09
C SER A 93 -3.92 -12.55 -5.28
N ALA A 94 -3.26 -13.68 -5.01
CA ALA A 94 -1.92 -13.88 -5.50
C ALA A 94 -1.90 -13.78 -7.04
N ALA A 95 -0.79 -13.31 -7.61
CA ALA A 95 -0.60 -13.40 -9.04
C ALA A 95 -0.84 -14.87 -9.49
N PRO A 96 -1.60 -15.11 -10.57
CA PRO A 96 -2.03 -16.45 -10.93
C PRO A 96 -0.89 -17.42 -11.29
N ASN A 97 0.30 -16.90 -11.52
CA ASN A 97 1.48 -17.70 -11.84
C ASN A 97 2.60 -17.35 -10.89
N ALA A 98 3.02 -18.31 -10.06
CA ALA A 98 4.38 -18.30 -9.57
C ALA A 98 5.27 -18.21 -10.82
N SER A 99 6.06 -17.15 -10.96
CA SER A 99 7.01 -17.02 -12.06
C SER A 99 7.90 -18.28 -12.06
N ASP A 100 8.11 -18.86 -13.25
CA ASP A 100 9.11 -19.92 -13.39
C ASP A 100 10.45 -19.36 -12.91
N PRO A 101 11.12 -19.98 -11.93
CA PRO A 101 12.43 -19.52 -11.46
C PRO A 101 13.43 -19.31 -12.60
N ALA A 102 13.37 -20.12 -13.65
CA ALA A 102 14.23 -19.97 -14.83
C ALA A 102 13.93 -18.73 -15.68
N ALA A 103 12.72 -18.15 -15.55
CA ALA A 103 12.33 -16.92 -16.24
C ALA A 103 12.61 -15.64 -15.42
N LEU A 104 13.04 -15.77 -14.16
CA LEU A 104 13.36 -14.63 -13.31
C LEU A 104 14.72 -14.06 -13.73
N GLN A 105 14.74 -12.77 -14.03
CA GLN A 105 15.99 -12.03 -14.24
C GLN A 105 16.51 -11.58 -12.88
N MET A 106 17.30 -12.43 -12.22
CA MET A 106 17.96 -12.16 -10.95
C MET A 106 19.37 -11.61 -11.21
N GLY A 107 19.77 -10.58 -10.49
CA GLY A 107 21.11 -10.03 -10.59
C GLY A 107 22.16 -11.00 -10.02
N GLU A 108 21.82 -11.71 -8.94
CA GLU A 108 22.64 -12.74 -8.31
C GLU A 108 21.75 -13.92 -7.88
N GLU A 109 22.11 -15.12 -8.31
CA GLU A 109 21.48 -16.36 -7.85
C GLU A 109 22.08 -16.78 -6.52
N VAL A 110 21.24 -17.07 -5.53
CA VAL A 110 21.66 -17.41 -4.16
C VAL A 110 21.29 -18.85 -3.79
N ASP A 111 20.09 -19.27 -4.12
CA ASP A 111 19.49 -20.62 -3.91
C ASP A 111 19.73 -21.22 -2.51
N VAL A 112 19.38 -20.49 -1.46
CA VAL A 112 19.59 -20.89 -0.06
C VAL A 112 18.26 -21.17 0.64
N ALA A 113 18.14 -22.37 1.25
CA ALA A 113 17.04 -22.71 2.14
C ALA A 113 17.26 -22.04 3.51
N LEU A 114 16.27 -21.24 3.96
CA LEU A 114 16.35 -20.48 5.22
C LEU A 114 15.56 -21.12 6.37
N GLY A 115 14.99 -22.31 6.14
CA GLY A 115 14.11 -22.98 7.09
C GLY A 115 12.65 -22.51 6.98
N GLY A 116 11.75 -23.23 7.69
CA GLY A 116 10.32 -22.89 7.67
C GLY A 116 9.66 -22.99 6.29
N GLY A 117 10.22 -23.75 5.36
CA GLY A 117 9.71 -23.92 4.01
C GLY A 117 10.03 -22.77 3.06
N LEU A 118 10.89 -21.82 3.45
CA LEU A 118 11.29 -20.69 2.62
C LEU A 118 12.69 -20.89 2.03
N ARG A 119 12.81 -20.54 0.75
CA ARG A 119 14.08 -20.52 0.02
C ARG A 119 14.27 -19.18 -0.65
N LEU A 120 15.44 -18.56 -0.47
CA LEU A 120 15.84 -17.37 -1.23
C LEU A 120 16.48 -17.85 -2.53
N LEU A 121 15.88 -17.50 -3.66
CA LEU A 121 16.36 -17.89 -4.99
C LEU A 121 17.45 -16.96 -5.48
N GLY A 122 17.29 -15.67 -5.26
CA GLY A 122 18.24 -14.68 -5.74
C GLY A 122 17.94 -13.27 -5.25
N THR A 123 18.82 -12.37 -5.60
CA THR A 123 18.75 -10.95 -5.25
C THR A 123 19.08 -10.08 -6.46
N ASP A 124 18.60 -8.85 -6.43
CA ASP A 124 19.04 -7.77 -7.32
C ASP A 124 19.06 -6.46 -6.57
N MET A 125 20.00 -5.59 -6.91
CA MET A 125 20.20 -4.29 -6.30
C MET A 125 20.30 -3.21 -7.38
N THR A 126 19.40 -2.24 -7.31
CA THR A 126 19.38 -1.13 -8.27
C THR A 126 19.36 0.22 -7.57
N PRO A 127 20.32 1.13 -7.85
CA PRO A 127 21.51 0.94 -8.67
C PRO A 127 22.58 0.08 -7.96
N ALA A 128 23.37 -0.62 -8.75
CA ALA A 128 24.57 -1.28 -8.24
C ALA A 128 25.83 -0.56 -8.79
N PRO A 129 26.79 -0.17 -7.93
CA PRO A 129 26.78 -0.26 -6.46
C PRO A 129 25.90 0.84 -5.80
N LEU A 130 25.45 0.57 -4.59
CA LEU A 130 24.79 1.57 -3.75
C LEU A 130 25.76 2.73 -3.44
N ARG A 131 25.21 3.93 -3.36
CA ARG A 131 25.95 5.14 -2.98
C ARG A 131 25.38 5.75 -1.70
N VAL A 132 26.26 6.17 -0.81
CA VAL A 132 25.88 6.87 0.43
C VAL A 132 25.01 8.08 0.11
N GLY A 133 23.89 8.24 0.83
CA GLY A 133 22.94 9.33 0.65
C GLY A 133 22.05 9.22 -0.61
N ARG A 134 22.03 8.05 -1.26
CA ARG A 134 21.12 7.74 -2.36
C ARG A 134 20.24 6.56 -1.99
N GLU A 135 19.01 6.59 -2.48
CA GLU A 135 18.09 5.46 -2.39
C GLU A 135 18.49 4.35 -3.36
N GLY A 136 18.24 3.13 -2.96
CA GLY A 136 18.38 1.95 -3.80
C GLY A 136 17.29 0.96 -3.49
N THR A 137 16.97 0.13 -4.48
CA THR A 137 15.98 -0.94 -4.38
C THR A 137 16.70 -2.27 -4.31
N LEU A 138 16.40 -3.06 -3.28
CA LEU A 138 16.80 -4.45 -3.16
C LEU A 138 15.60 -5.34 -3.49
N SER A 139 15.71 -6.13 -4.55
CA SER A 139 14.74 -7.15 -4.91
C SER A 139 15.19 -8.51 -4.37
N LEU A 140 14.26 -9.26 -3.82
CA LEU A 140 14.50 -10.59 -3.26
C LEU A 140 13.49 -11.55 -3.86
N TRP A 141 13.97 -12.64 -4.47
CA TRP A 141 13.11 -13.67 -5.04
C TRP A 141 13.04 -14.86 -4.10
N TRP A 142 11.83 -15.27 -3.79
CA TRP A 142 11.54 -16.32 -2.82
C TRP A 142 10.79 -17.46 -3.47
N ARG A 143 11.09 -18.67 -2.99
CA ARG A 143 10.28 -19.86 -3.24
C ARG A 143 9.78 -20.43 -1.93
N VAL A 144 8.55 -20.89 -1.93
CA VAL A 144 7.97 -21.63 -0.82
C VAL A 144 8.07 -23.11 -1.18
N ASP A 145 8.99 -23.83 -0.56
CA ASP A 145 9.19 -25.26 -0.78
C ASP A 145 8.15 -26.09 0.00
N GLU A 146 7.75 -25.59 1.20
CA GLU A 146 6.72 -26.22 2.03
C GLU A 146 5.82 -25.14 2.63
N LYS A 147 4.55 -25.47 2.91
CA LYS A 147 3.62 -24.52 3.53
C LYS A 147 4.17 -24.05 4.88
N PRO A 148 4.42 -22.75 5.06
CA PRO A 148 4.94 -22.23 6.33
C PRO A 148 3.98 -22.53 7.48
N VAL A 149 4.48 -23.13 8.55
CA VAL A 149 3.70 -23.45 9.76
C VAL A 149 3.49 -22.21 10.62
N ARG A 150 4.35 -21.22 10.49
CA ARG A 150 4.32 -19.97 11.26
C ARG A 150 4.62 -18.77 10.37
N ALA A 151 4.13 -17.59 10.76
CA ALA A 151 4.52 -16.35 10.13
C ALA A 151 6.03 -16.13 10.29
N SER A 152 6.71 -15.86 9.20
CA SER A 152 8.15 -15.58 9.16
C SER A 152 8.39 -14.09 8.97
N ARG A 153 9.44 -13.57 9.61
CA ARG A 153 9.91 -12.19 9.42
C ARG A 153 11.30 -12.21 8.81
N VAL A 154 11.47 -11.50 7.72
CA VAL A 154 12.78 -11.29 7.10
C VAL A 154 13.41 -10.05 7.72
N ARG A 155 14.69 -10.14 8.09
CA ARG A 155 15.51 -9.00 8.50
C ARG A 155 16.67 -8.87 7.53
N ILE A 156 16.83 -7.69 6.95
CA ILE A 156 17.95 -7.34 6.08
C ILE A 156 18.92 -6.50 6.90
N GLN A 157 20.21 -6.81 6.82
CA GLN A 157 21.27 -6.07 7.49
C GLN A 157 22.38 -5.76 6.49
N ILE A 158 22.86 -4.54 6.49
CA ILE A 158 24.08 -4.14 5.76
C ILE A 158 25.24 -4.24 6.73
N LEU A 159 26.20 -5.10 6.41
CA LEU A 159 27.37 -5.33 7.22
C LEU A 159 28.62 -4.78 6.51
N ASP A 160 29.46 -4.07 7.26
CA ASP A 160 30.78 -3.69 6.79
C ASP A 160 31.69 -4.94 6.88
N ARG A 161 32.27 -5.34 5.76
CA ARG A 161 33.33 -6.36 5.74
C ARG A 161 34.66 -5.65 5.99
N ARG A 162 35.10 -5.61 7.22
CA ARG A 162 36.48 -5.28 7.55
C ARG A 162 37.38 -6.49 7.37
#